data_6219ecae4632a5d791e77a2ac11f1380
#
_entry.id   6219ecae4632a5d791e77a2ac11f1380
#
_cell.length_a   1.000
_cell.length_b   1.000
_cell.length_c   1.000
_cell.angle_alpha   90.00
_cell.angle_beta   90.00
_cell.angle_gamma   90.00
#
_symmetry.space_group_name_H-M   'P 1'
#
loop_
_entity.id
_entity.type
_entity.pdbx_description
1 polymer ?
#
loop_
_entity_poly.entity_id
_entity_poly.type
_entity_poly.pdbx_seq_one_letter_code
_entity_poly.pdbx_strand_id
1 'polypeptide(L)'
;MFGFVSGYEYGCRCWLLLLPRDEYRPLFSSRRFWDFDGLHWILIIPYSVLTGILIGGSIPKEPLVRILAMPMAVGNIIMGLMFIMSGIAVKTKAKLPFRMSSHIKGSVCPPITYTIIEDVIAVDAGAGKVYREALLQRYDASPRFRKMLIQLVWFWGIPSIIVGVVLLVLIFTVKKEMAYGLGWAVPNIWAGIWTIFTILWARRSLRIEKETWKTDKKPPP
;
A
#
# COMPACT_ATOMS: atom_id res chain seq x y z
N MET A 1 -14.44 12.46 10.38
CA MET A 1 -13.31 12.32 11.30
C MET A 1 -12.17 11.50 10.69
N PHE A 2 -12.39 10.32 10.10
CA PHE A 2 -11.34 9.49 9.47
C PHE A 2 -10.60 10.16 8.30
N GLY A 3 -11.27 10.93 7.44
CA GLY A 3 -10.62 11.63 6.32
C GLY A 3 -9.68 12.75 6.77
N PHE A 4 -9.92 13.34 7.94
CA PHE A 4 -9.07 14.40 8.49
C PHE A 4 -7.78 13.82 9.08
N VAL A 5 -7.85 12.67 9.73
CA VAL A 5 -6.69 11.97 10.29
C VAL A 5 -5.77 11.47 9.18
N SER A 6 -6.31 10.83 8.14
CA SER A 6 -5.49 10.38 7.00
C SER A 6 -4.88 11.54 6.20
N GLY A 7 -5.59 12.66 6.05
CA GLY A 7 -5.05 13.86 5.40
C GLY A 7 -3.93 14.49 6.22
N TYR A 8 -4.07 14.50 7.54
CA TYR A 8 -3.03 15.01 8.45
C TYR A 8 -1.78 14.10 8.41
N GLU A 9 -1.95 12.80 8.49
CA GLU A 9 -0.82 11.84 8.41
C GLU A 9 -0.09 11.95 7.07
N TYR A 10 -0.83 12.05 5.96
CA TYR A 10 -0.25 12.25 4.65
C TYR A 10 0.50 13.58 4.55
N GLY A 11 -0.04 14.67 5.11
CA GLY A 11 0.61 15.97 5.20
C GLY A 11 1.88 15.94 6.04
N CYS A 12 1.85 15.29 7.19
CA CYS A 12 3.03 15.06 8.04
C CYS A 12 4.10 14.25 7.30
N ARG A 13 3.71 13.21 6.56
CA ARG A 13 4.63 12.42 5.76
C ARG A 13 5.29 13.25 4.65
N CYS A 14 4.51 14.05 3.91
CA CYS A 14 5.05 14.98 2.91
C CYS A 14 6.03 15.96 3.54
N TRP A 15 5.71 16.51 4.70
CA TRP A 15 6.58 17.39 5.45
C TRP A 15 7.88 16.71 5.86
N LEU A 16 7.84 15.49 6.38
CA LEU A 16 9.04 14.72 6.75
C LEU A 16 9.95 14.45 5.54
N LEU A 17 9.38 14.18 4.37
CA LEU A 17 10.14 13.94 3.14
C LEU A 17 10.74 15.23 2.55
N LEU A 18 10.09 16.40 2.79
CA LEU A 18 10.58 17.71 2.37
C LEU A 18 11.66 18.27 3.30
N LEU A 19 11.71 17.84 4.56
CA LEU A 19 12.77 18.24 5.48
C LEU A 19 14.14 17.82 4.94
N PRO A 20 15.19 18.65 5.14
CA PRO A 20 16.56 18.35 4.67
C PRO A 20 17.26 17.26 5.51
N ARG A 21 16.49 16.33 6.06
CA ARG A 21 17.00 15.17 6.81
C ARG A 21 17.21 14.01 5.86
N ASP A 22 18.46 13.72 5.54
CA ASP A 22 18.85 12.58 4.67
C ASP A 22 18.44 11.22 5.24
N GLU A 23 18.08 11.16 6.51
CA GLU A 23 17.74 9.92 7.23
C GLU A 23 16.44 9.26 6.69
N TYR A 24 15.43 10.05 6.32
CA TYR A 24 14.12 9.53 5.85
C TYR A 24 14.08 9.27 4.34
N ARG A 25 15.08 9.74 3.62
CA ARG A 25 15.11 9.64 2.16
C ARG A 25 15.44 8.24 1.67
N PRO A 26 14.95 7.85 0.47
CA PRO A 26 15.36 6.62 -0.19
C PRO A 26 16.87 6.52 -0.38
N LEU A 27 17.44 5.30 -0.44
CA LEU A 27 18.88 5.06 -0.48
C LEU A 27 19.60 5.74 -1.65
N PHE A 28 18.95 5.80 -2.82
CA PHE A 28 19.53 6.37 -4.06
C PHE A 28 18.88 7.70 -4.45
N SER A 29 18.51 8.52 -3.46
CA SER A 29 17.92 9.83 -3.68
C SER A 29 18.95 10.83 -4.24
N SER A 30 18.53 11.62 -5.26
CA SER A 30 19.37 12.63 -5.92
C SER A 30 19.28 14.02 -5.29
N ARG A 31 18.62 14.18 -4.12
CA ARG A 31 18.34 15.47 -3.43
C ARG A 31 17.51 16.47 -4.26
N ARG A 32 16.73 16.01 -5.23
CA ARG A 32 15.81 16.88 -5.97
C ARG A 32 14.51 17.11 -5.16
N PHE A 33 13.88 18.26 -5.34
CA PHE A 33 12.61 18.62 -4.68
C PHE A 33 11.48 17.59 -4.91
N TRP A 34 11.50 16.88 -6.03
CA TRP A 34 10.51 15.85 -6.41
C TRP A 34 10.90 14.43 -6.02
N ASP A 35 11.85 14.26 -5.11
CA ASP A 35 12.43 12.96 -4.75
C ASP A 35 11.61 12.25 -3.66
N PHE A 36 10.29 12.21 -3.85
CA PHE A 36 9.37 11.48 -2.98
C PHE A 36 9.62 9.97 -3.04
N ASP A 37 9.17 9.26 -1.99
CA ASP A 37 9.22 7.81 -1.93
C ASP A 37 8.10 7.14 -2.77
N GLY A 38 8.18 5.83 -2.92
CA GLY A 38 7.23 5.06 -3.73
C GLY A 38 5.83 5.08 -3.15
N LEU A 39 5.69 5.05 -1.82
CA LEU A 39 4.39 5.09 -1.16
C LEU A 39 3.65 6.40 -1.43
N HIS A 40 4.36 7.53 -1.52
CA HIS A 40 3.75 8.80 -1.89
C HIS A 40 3.06 8.71 -3.27
N TRP A 41 3.76 8.14 -4.26
CA TRP A 41 3.21 7.95 -5.60
C TRP A 41 2.06 6.93 -5.65
N ILE A 42 2.12 5.88 -4.84
CA ILE A 42 1.06 4.88 -4.70
C ILE A 42 -0.21 5.54 -4.13
N LEU A 43 -0.09 6.46 -3.18
CA LEU A 43 -1.23 7.06 -2.49
C LEU A 43 -1.83 8.26 -3.23
N ILE A 44 -1.04 9.03 -4.01
CA ILE A 44 -1.53 10.25 -4.66
C ILE A 44 -2.69 9.97 -5.63
N ILE A 45 -2.64 8.86 -6.37
CA ILE A 45 -3.67 8.50 -7.34
C ILE A 45 -5.02 8.22 -6.65
N PRO A 46 -5.12 7.26 -5.70
CA PRO A 46 -6.38 7.02 -5.03
C PRO A 46 -6.88 8.26 -4.29
N TYR A 47 -6.02 9.00 -3.55
CA TYR A 47 -6.44 10.20 -2.83
C TYR A 47 -7.00 11.28 -3.76
N SER A 48 -6.39 11.51 -4.92
CA SER A 48 -6.88 12.48 -5.90
C SER A 48 -8.27 12.10 -6.43
N VAL A 49 -8.46 10.82 -6.75
CA VAL A 49 -9.75 10.31 -7.23
C VAL A 49 -10.82 10.38 -6.14
N LEU A 50 -10.50 9.94 -4.92
CA LEU A 50 -11.42 9.99 -3.79
C LEU A 50 -11.86 11.43 -3.47
N THR A 51 -10.88 12.36 -3.45
CA THR A 51 -11.14 13.79 -3.23
C THR A 51 -12.04 14.37 -4.33
N GLY A 52 -11.76 14.02 -5.60
CA GLY A 52 -12.59 14.44 -6.73
C GLY A 52 -14.05 13.95 -6.61
N ILE A 53 -14.25 12.71 -6.20
CA ILE A 53 -15.60 12.14 -5.97
C ILE A 53 -16.31 12.89 -4.82
N LEU A 54 -15.61 13.15 -3.71
CA LEU A 54 -16.17 13.86 -2.57
C LEU A 54 -16.56 15.29 -2.92
N ILE A 55 -15.68 16.02 -3.61
CA ILE A 55 -15.97 17.37 -4.07
C ILE A 55 -17.16 17.36 -5.02
N GLY A 56 -17.11 16.52 -6.08
CA GLY A 56 -18.18 16.44 -7.07
C GLY A 56 -19.54 16.06 -6.49
N GLY A 57 -19.57 15.18 -5.47
CA GLY A 57 -20.78 14.79 -4.75
C GLY A 57 -21.33 15.88 -3.81
N SER A 58 -20.48 16.84 -3.40
CA SER A 58 -20.83 17.89 -2.43
C SER A 58 -21.24 19.22 -3.07
N ILE A 59 -20.85 19.50 -4.33
CA ILE A 59 -21.12 20.76 -5.03
C ILE A 59 -22.62 21.06 -5.25
N PRO A 60 -23.48 20.08 -5.63
CA PRO A 60 -24.88 20.35 -5.85
C PRO A 60 -25.60 20.88 -4.60
N LYS A 61 -26.64 21.73 -4.80
CA LYS A 61 -27.44 22.27 -3.67
C LYS A 61 -27.97 21.17 -2.74
N GLU A 62 -28.33 20.03 -3.33
CA GLU A 62 -28.62 18.80 -2.58
C GLU A 62 -27.45 17.81 -2.79
N PRO A 63 -26.73 17.42 -1.74
CA PRO A 63 -25.61 16.50 -1.86
C PRO A 63 -26.03 15.15 -2.44
N LEU A 64 -25.23 14.66 -3.38
CA LEU A 64 -25.46 13.37 -4.04
C LEU A 64 -24.99 12.23 -3.14
N VAL A 65 -25.84 11.80 -2.19
CA VAL A 65 -25.52 10.82 -1.15
C VAL A 65 -24.91 9.52 -1.70
N ARG A 66 -25.39 9.02 -2.86
CA ARG A 66 -24.81 7.82 -3.49
C ARG A 66 -23.38 8.05 -3.99
N ILE A 67 -23.09 9.23 -4.54
CA ILE A 67 -21.74 9.60 -4.96
C ILE A 67 -20.84 9.73 -3.74
N LEU A 68 -21.31 10.36 -2.67
CA LEU A 68 -20.58 10.48 -1.41
C LEU A 68 -20.35 9.13 -0.70
N ALA A 69 -21.09 8.08 -1.06
CA ALA A 69 -20.89 6.72 -0.57
C ALA A 69 -19.82 5.93 -1.36
N MET A 70 -19.43 6.38 -2.58
CA MET A 70 -18.54 5.64 -3.48
C MET A 70 -17.03 5.68 -3.16
N PRO A 71 -16.48 6.72 -2.51
CA PRO A 71 -15.02 6.90 -2.43
C PRO A 71 -14.28 5.66 -1.98
N MET A 72 -14.69 5.03 -0.88
CA MET A 72 -13.98 3.86 -0.34
C MET A 72 -14.09 2.63 -1.25
N ALA A 73 -15.22 2.43 -1.92
CA ALA A 73 -15.38 1.36 -2.89
C ALA A 73 -14.47 1.55 -4.11
N VAL A 74 -14.42 2.77 -4.65
CA VAL A 74 -13.53 3.14 -5.76
C VAL A 74 -12.06 3.04 -5.33
N GLY A 75 -11.73 3.49 -4.12
CA GLY A 75 -10.39 3.36 -3.53
C GLY A 75 -9.92 1.91 -3.47
N ASN A 76 -10.79 0.99 -3.02
CA ASN A 76 -10.50 -0.45 -3.00
C ASN A 76 -10.22 -0.99 -4.42
N ILE A 77 -10.99 -0.59 -5.42
CA ILE A 77 -10.75 -1.02 -6.81
C ILE A 77 -9.41 -0.49 -7.31
N ILE A 78 -9.12 0.79 -7.11
CA ILE A 78 -7.85 1.39 -7.56
C ILE A 78 -6.66 0.69 -6.88
N MET A 79 -6.70 0.55 -5.56
CA MET A 79 -5.65 -0.15 -4.82
C MET A 79 -5.50 -1.59 -5.27
N GLY A 80 -6.60 -2.32 -5.44
CA GLY A 80 -6.59 -3.69 -5.92
C GLY A 80 -5.96 -3.82 -7.31
N LEU A 81 -6.28 -2.91 -8.24
CA LEU A 81 -5.67 -2.86 -9.57
C LEU A 81 -4.16 -2.58 -9.48
N MET A 82 -3.73 -1.64 -8.63
CA MET A 82 -2.31 -1.35 -8.42
C MET A 82 -1.56 -2.57 -7.87
N PHE A 83 -2.15 -3.31 -6.93
CA PHE A 83 -1.58 -4.56 -6.43
C PHE A 83 -1.45 -5.60 -7.55
N ILE A 84 -2.52 -5.84 -8.33
CA ILE A 84 -2.49 -6.82 -9.43
C ILE A 84 -1.46 -6.43 -10.50
N MET A 85 -1.43 -5.16 -10.91
CA MET A 85 -0.43 -4.66 -11.87
C MET A 85 0.99 -4.88 -11.36
N SER A 86 1.24 -4.61 -10.08
CA SER A 86 2.53 -4.90 -9.45
C SER A 86 2.85 -6.40 -9.47
N GLY A 87 1.88 -7.27 -9.15
CA GLY A 87 2.06 -8.72 -9.21
C GLY A 87 2.40 -9.23 -10.61
N ILE A 88 1.76 -8.67 -11.63
CA ILE A 88 2.07 -8.96 -13.04
C ILE A 88 3.48 -8.46 -13.39
N ALA A 89 3.82 -7.22 -13.01
CA ALA A 89 5.15 -6.64 -13.27
C ALA A 89 6.27 -7.49 -12.66
N VAL A 90 6.09 -8.00 -11.45
CA VAL A 90 7.05 -8.92 -10.81
C VAL A 90 7.16 -10.24 -11.58
N LYS A 91 6.03 -10.84 -12.00
CA LYS A 91 6.04 -12.11 -12.76
C LYS A 91 6.72 -11.97 -14.11
N THR A 92 6.51 -10.85 -14.81
CA THR A 92 7.11 -10.56 -16.12
C THR A 92 8.54 -10.02 -16.03
N LYS A 93 9.06 -9.85 -14.78
CA LYS A 93 10.37 -9.20 -14.53
C LYS A 93 10.48 -7.83 -15.20
N ALA A 94 9.38 -7.08 -15.22
CA ALA A 94 9.33 -5.75 -15.80
C ALA A 94 10.37 -4.83 -15.14
N LYS A 95 11.00 -3.96 -15.92
CA LYS A 95 11.97 -2.98 -15.43
C LYS A 95 11.26 -1.69 -15.02
N LEU A 96 11.72 -1.09 -13.93
CA LEU A 96 11.18 0.18 -13.45
C LEU A 96 11.48 1.31 -14.47
N PRO A 97 10.45 2.05 -14.94
CA PRO A 97 10.65 3.20 -15.82
C PRO A 97 11.21 4.43 -15.09
N PHE A 98 11.02 4.48 -13.77
CA PHE A 98 11.52 5.53 -12.88
C PHE A 98 11.99 4.92 -11.56
N ARG A 99 12.64 5.70 -10.71
CA ARG A 99 13.04 5.27 -9.38
C ARG A 99 11.81 5.05 -8.48
N MET A 100 11.75 3.94 -7.76
CA MET A 100 10.71 3.65 -6.78
C MET A 100 11.37 3.32 -5.43
N SER A 101 11.22 4.19 -4.44
CA SER A 101 11.90 4.11 -3.14
C SER A 101 13.38 3.80 -3.29
N SER A 102 13.91 2.73 -2.71
CA SER A 102 15.32 2.34 -2.83
C SER A 102 15.66 1.53 -4.08
N HIS A 103 14.74 1.40 -5.04
CA HIS A 103 15.01 0.74 -6.31
C HIS A 103 15.25 1.77 -7.42
N ILE A 104 16.40 1.66 -8.11
CA ILE A 104 16.78 2.58 -9.19
C ILE A 104 16.00 2.30 -10.47
N LYS A 105 15.93 3.31 -11.35
CA LYS A 105 15.40 3.15 -12.71
C LYS A 105 16.15 2.03 -13.43
N GLY A 106 15.40 1.15 -14.11
CA GLY A 106 15.95 0.02 -14.87
C GLY A 106 16.15 -1.27 -14.06
N SER A 107 16.07 -1.23 -12.73
CA SER A 107 16.02 -2.45 -11.90
C SER A 107 14.71 -3.21 -12.08
N VAL A 108 14.70 -4.49 -11.72
CA VAL A 108 13.47 -5.30 -11.72
C VAL A 108 12.48 -4.72 -10.71
N CYS A 109 11.22 -4.59 -11.13
CA CYS A 109 10.16 -4.03 -10.29
C CYS A 109 9.96 -4.88 -9.02
N PRO A 110 10.09 -4.31 -7.81
CA PRO A 110 9.77 -5.00 -6.58
C PRO A 110 8.24 -5.13 -6.42
N PRO A 111 7.74 -6.10 -5.64
CA PRO A 111 6.33 -6.13 -5.31
C PRO A 111 5.91 -4.88 -4.54
N ILE A 112 4.72 -4.34 -4.83
CA ILE A 112 4.20 -3.11 -4.17
C ILE A 112 4.19 -3.24 -2.64
N THR A 113 3.99 -4.44 -2.11
CA THR A 113 4.06 -4.73 -0.67
C THR A 113 5.45 -4.48 -0.08
N TYR A 114 6.52 -4.72 -0.85
CA TYR A 114 7.89 -4.34 -0.45
C TYR A 114 7.99 -2.83 -0.28
N THR A 115 7.58 -2.08 -1.29
CA THR A 115 7.63 -0.60 -1.28
C THR A 115 6.82 -0.01 -0.13
N ILE A 116 5.61 -0.53 0.11
CA ILE A 116 4.77 -0.07 1.24
C ILE A 116 5.47 -0.33 2.58
N ILE A 117 5.99 -1.54 2.81
CA ILE A 117 6.68 -1.89 4.06
C ILE A 117 7.94 -1.03 4.24
N GLU A 118 8.72 -0.88 3.17
CA GLU A 118 9.94 -0.07 3.19
C GLU A 118 9.64 1.36 3.63
N ASP A 119 8.69 2.00 2.96
CA ASP A 119 8.44 3.42 3.14
C ASP A 119 7.67 3.72 4.44
N VAL A 120 6.72 2.87 4.84
CA VAL A 120 6.01 3.02 6.12
C VAL A 120 6.97 2.89 7.29
N ILE A 121 7.85 1.88 7.30
CA ILE A 121 8.73 1.69 8.46
C ILE A 121 9.89 2.71 8.44
N ALA A 122 10.44 3.03 7.28
CA ALA A 122 11.53 3.98 7.20
C ALA A 122 11.11 5.41 7.52
N VAL A 123 9.92 5.85 7.11
CA VAL A 123 9.45 7.23 7.28
C VAL A 123 8.50 7.34 8.47
N ASP A 124 7.38 6.62 8.44
CA ASP A 124 6.30 6.79 9.42
C ASP A 124 6.66 6.23 10.80
N ALA A 125 7.42 5.12 10.85
CA ALA A 125 7.97 4.58 12.10
C ALA A 125 9.37 5.12 12.45
N GLY A 126 9.96 6.00 11.63
CA GLY A 126 11.22 6.68 11.92
C GLY A 126 12.47 5.80 11.86
N ALA A 127 12.41 4.61 11.24
CA ALA A 127 13.55 3.69 11.20
C ALA A 127 14.64 4.05 10.17
N GLY A 128 14.36 5.00 9.28
CA GLY A 128 15.33 5.64 8.39
C GLY A 128 16.04 4.73 7.40
N LYS A 129 17.22 5.17 6.96
CA LYS A 129 18.03 4.46 5.96
C LYS A 129 18.53 3.09 6.43
N VAL A 130 18.86 2.95 7.70
CA VAL A 130 19.35 1.69 8.28
C VAL A 130 18.34 0.56 8.03
N TYR A 131 17.05 0.86 8.22
CA TYR A 131 16.00 -0.12 7.93
C TYR A 131 15.91 -0.44 6.44
N ARG A 132 16.01 0.56 5.56
CA ARG A 132 15.97 0.37 4.09
C ARG A 132 17.07 -0.56 3.62
N GLU A 133 18.29 -0.36 4.12
CA GLU A 133 19.44 -1.23 3.81
C GLU A 133 19.23 -2.66 4.30
N ALA A 134 18.81 -2.82 5.54
CA ALA A 134 18.53 -4.13 6.12
C ALA A 134 17.41 -4.87 5.38
N LEU A 135 16.35 -4.16 4.98
CA LEU A 135 15.23 -4.71 4.21
C LEU A 135 15.67 -5.15 2.81
N LEU A 136 16.50 -4.34 2.14
CA LEU A 136 17.05 -4.65 0.82
C LEU A 136 17.92 -5.90 0.87
N GLN A 137 18.87 -5.96 1.83
CA GLN A 137 19.72 -7.12 2.06
C GLN A 137 18.89 -8.39 2.31
N ARG A 138 17.82 -8.28 3.13
CA ARG A 138 16.92 -9.40 3.39
C ARG A 138 16.15 -9.83 2.15
N TYR A 139 15.68 -8.87 1.35
CA TYR A 139 14.97 -9.15 0.11
C TYR A 139 15.86 -9.92 -0.88
N ASP A 140 17.13 -9.55 -0.98
CA ASP A 140 18.10 -10.22 -1.86
C ASP A 140 18.50 -11.61 -1.32
N ALA A 141 18.67 -11.73 -0.02
CA ALA A 141 19.13 -12.98 0.62
C ALA A 141 18.05 -14.06 0.76
N SER A 142 16.76 -13.67 0.93
CA SER A 142 15.69 -14.63 1.25
C SER A 142 14.65 -14.81 0.12
N PRO A 143 14.71 -15.91 -0.64
CA PRO A 143 13.67 -16.27 -1.60
C PRO A 143 12.29 -16.48 -0.97
N ARG A 144 12.24 -16.96 0.28
CA ARG A 144 10.99 -17.15 1.03
C ARG A 144 10.34 -15.81 1.35
N PHE A 145 11.13 -14.82 1.77
CA PHE A 145 10.64 -13.48 2.02
C PHE A 145 10.05 -12.86 0.75
N ARG A 146 10.76 -12.96 -0.39
CA ARG A 146 10.23 -12.52 -1.69
C ARG A 146 8.91 -13.19 -2.05
N LYS A 147 8.83 -14.52 -1.88
CA LYS A 147 7.59 -15.28 -2.15
C LYS A 147 6.43 -14.81 -1.28
N MET A 148 6.67 -14.58 0.02
CA MET A 148 5.66 -14.06 0.96
C MET A 148 5.13 -12.70 0.50
N LEU A 149 6.01 -11.77 0.11
CA LEU A 149 5.60 -10.45 -0.37
C LEU A 149 4.74 -10.54 -1.64
N ILE A 150 5.10 -11.41 -2.61
CA ILE A 150 4.31 -11.62 -3.82
C ILE A 150 2.95 -12.25 -3.50
N GLN A 151 2.89 -13.18 -2.55
CA GLN A 151 1.62 -13.77 -2.11
C GLN A 151 0.72 -12.71 -1.47
N LEU A 152 1.27 -11.78 -0.68
CA LEU A 152 0.53 -10.66 -0.11
C LEU A 152 -0.04 -9.72 -1.19
N VAL A 153 0.67 -9.51 -2.31
CA VAL A 153 0.14 -8.74 -3.43
C VAL A 153 -1.19 -9.31 -3.94
N TRP A 154 -1.25 -10.62 -4.17
CA TRP A 154 -2.47 -11.28 -4.65
C TRP A 154 -3.55 -11.37 -3.57
N PHE A 155 -3.15 -11.62 -2.33
CA PHE A 155 -4.03 -11.71 -1.17
C PHE A 155 -4.78 -10.40 -0.92
N TRP A 156 -4.17 -9.25 -1.15
CA TRP A 156 -4.82 -7.94 -1.06
C TRP A 156 -5.47 -7.51 -2.39
N GLY A 157 -4.81 -7.75 -3.51
CA GLY A 157 -5.24 -7.22 -4.81
C GLY A 157 -6.59 -7.76 -5.27
N ILE A 158 -6.75 -9.09 -5.33
CA ILE A 158 -7.97 -9.71 -5.84
C ILE A 158 -9.18 -9.40 -4.96
N PRO A 159 -9.15 -9.62 -3.63
CA PRO A 159 -10.30 -9.35 -2.78
C PRO A 159 -10.66 -7.86 -2.72
N SER A 160 -9.69 -6.94 -2.80
CA SER A 160 -9.98 -5.50 -2.82
C SER A 160 -10.88 -5.13 -4.02
N ILE A 161 -10.61 -5.68 -5.20
CA ILE A 161 -11.45 -5.44 -6.38
C ILE A 161 -12.83 -6.02 -6.17
N ILE A 162 -12.91 -7.27 -5.70
CA ILE A 162 -14.20 -7.95 -5.48
C ILE A 162 -15.05 -7.15 -4.50
N VAL A 163 -14.50 -6.77 -3.35
CA VAL A 163 -15.20 -5.98 -2.33
C VAL A 163 -15.63 -4.63 -2.89
N GLY A 164 -14.73 -3.94 -3.63
CA GLY A 164 -15.03 -2.64 -4.22
C GLY A 164 -16.17 -2.72 -5.24
N VAL A 165 -16.16 -3.71 -6.14
CA VAL A 165 -17.22 -3.90 -7.15
C VAL A 165 -18.55 -4.27 -6.51
N VAL A 166 -18.55 -5.25 -5.59
CA VAL A 166 -19.78 -5.65 -4.87
C VAL A 166 -20.37 -4.46 -4.13
N LEU A 167 -19.51 -3.67 -3.47
CA LEU A 167 -19.98 -2.50 -2.74
C LEU A 167 -20.54 -1.41 -3.65
N LEU A 168 -19.94 -1.18 -4.83
CA LEU A 168 -20.54 -0.26 -5.82
C LEU A 168 -21.93 -0.72 -6.24
N VAL A 169 -22.10 -2.01 -6.54
CA VAL A 169 -23.43 -2.55 -6.88
C VAL A 169 -24.42 -2.31 -5.74
N LEU A 170 -24.02 -2.60 -4.49
CA LEU A 170 -24.87 -2.37 -3.31
C LEU A 170 -25.25 -0.89 -3.15
N ILE A 171 -24.32 0.04 -3.30
CA ILE A 171 -24.56 1.49 -3.19
C ILE A 171 -25.66 1.94 -4.16
N PHE A 172 -25.77 1.35 -5.34
CA PHE A 172 -26.79 1.72 -6.33
C PHE A 172 -28.10 0.94 -6.20
N THR A 173 -28.12 -0.20 -5.52
CA THR A 173 -29.31 -1.06 -5.38
C THR A 173 -30.07 -0.83 -4.07
N VAL A 174 -29.40 -0.50 -2.98
CA VAL A 174 -30.04 -0.26 -1.67
C VAL A 174 -30.61 1.16 -1.55
N LYS A 175 -31.39 1.43 -0.50
CA LYS A 175 -31.87 2.78 -0.17
C LYS A 175 -30.70 3.72 0.09
N LYS A 176 -30.82 5.00 -0.30
CA LYS A 176 -29.72 5.97 -0.26
C LYS A 176 -29.13 6.18 1.14
N GLU A 177 -29.94 6.10 2.18
CA GLU A 177 -29.52 6.25 3.57
C GLU A 177 -28.61 5.09 4.00
N MET A 178 -28.97 3.86 3.62
CA MET A 178 -28.14 2.67 3.86
C MET A 178 -26.89 2.66 2.99
N ALA A 179 -26.97 3.16 1.75
CA ALA A 179 -25.85 3.21 0.81
C ALA A 179 -24.67 3.98 1.40
N TYR A 180 -24.92 5.13 2.04
CA TYR A 180 -23.87 5.93 2.68
C TYR A 180 -23.17 5.17 3.82
N GLY A 181 -23.96 4.58 4.74
CA GLY A 181 -23.43 3.79 5.86
C GLY A 181 -22.60 2.59 5.36
N LEU A 182 -23.11 1.83 4.40
CA LEU A 182 -22.42 0.67 3.83
C LEU A 182 -21.14 1.09 3.09
N GLY A 183 -21.19 2.18 2.31
CA GLY A 183 -20.07 2.69 1.54
C GLY A 183 -18.84 3.00 2.40
N TRP A 184 -19.05 3.46 3.63
CA TRP A 184 -17.97 3.79 4.55
C TRP A 184 -17.65 2.66 5.53
N ALA A 185 -18.64 1.94 6.07
CA ALA A 185 -18.40 0.94 7.09
C ALA A 185 -17.78 -0.35 6.54
N VAL A 186 -18.33 -0.89 5.43
CA VAL A 186 -17.92 -2.19 4.90
C VAL A 186 -16.44 -2.25 4.52
N PRO A 187 -15.86 -1.28 3.79
CA PRO A 187 -14.44 -1.33 3.45
C PRO A 187 -13.52 -1.29 4.66
N ASN A 188 -13.88 -0.49 5.68
CA ASN A 188 -13.07 -0.38 6.90
C ASN A 188 -13.11 -1.66 7.73
N ILE A 189 -14.28 -2.27 7.90
CA ILE A 189 -14.44 -3.54 8.61
C ILE A 189 -13.67 -4.64 7.86
N TRP A 190 -13.84 -4.73 6.54
CA TRP A 190 -13.12 -5.69 5.72
C TRP A 190 -11.61 -5.52 5.83
N ALA A 191 -11.11 -4.29 5.70
CA ALA A 191 -9.67 -4.02 5.82
C ALA A 191 -9.12 -4.40 7.19
N GLY A 192 -9.88 -4.15 8.27
CA GLY A 192 -9.52 -4.58 9.63
C GLY A 192 -9.37 -6.09 9.74
N ILE A 193 -10.37 -6.84 9.26
CA ILE A 193 -10.34 -8.32 9.26
C ILE A 193 -9.16 -8.83 8.41
N TRP A 194 -8.98 -8.27 7.21
CA TRP A 194 -7.90 -8.65 6.30
C TRP A 194 -6.51 -8.38 6.87
N THR A 195 -6.37 -7.27 7.62
CA THR A 195 -5.15 -6.94 8.36
C THR A 195 -4.83 -7.98 9.43
N ILE A 196 -5.83 -8.45 10.19
CA ILE A 196 -5.63 -9.51 11.18
C ILE A 196 -5.12 -10.78 10.52
N PHE A 197 -5.74 -11.23 9.41
CA PHE A 197 -5.25 -12.39 8.66
C PHE A 197 -3.83 -12.18 8.12
N THR A 198 -3.51 -10.98 7.64
CA THR A 198 -2.16 -10.63 7.19
C THR A 198 -1.14 -10.78 8.32
N ILE A 199 -1.44 -10.26 9.52
CA ILE A 199 -0.55 -10.35 10.68
C ILE A 199 -0.33 -11.81 11.09
N LEU A 200 -1.38 -12.59 11.18
CA LEU A 200 -1.30 -14.01 11.57
C LEU A 200 -0.46 -14.81 10.54
N TRP A 201 -0.72 -14.60 9.25
CA TRP A 201 0.01 -15.27 8.20
C TRP A 201 1.48 -14.82 8.13
N ALA A 202 1.76 -13.53 8.20
CA ALA A 202 3.11 -12.99 8.19
C ALA A 202 3.93 -13.52 9.38
N ARG A 203 3.37 -13.51 10.60
CA ARG A 203 4.02 -14.08 11.79
C ARG A 203 4.37 -15.56 11.61
N ARG A 204 3.46 -16.36 11.03
CA ARG A 204 3.73 -17.78 10.74
C ARG A 204 4.85 -17.94 9.70
N SER A 205 4.80 -17.19 8.61
CA SER A 205 5.79 -17.24 7.53
C SER A 205 7.20 -16.85 8.01
N LEU A 206 7.28 -15.79 8.84
CA LEU A 206 8.53 -15.30 9.41
C LEU A 206 9.12 -16.30 10.43
N ARG A 207 8.28 -17.00 11.20
CA ARG A 207 8.72 -18.05 12.13
C ARG A 207 9.36 -19.20 11.35
N ILE A 208 8.70 -19.70 10.30
CA ILE A 208 9.21 -20.78 9.45
C ILE A 208 10.54 -20.36 8.78
N GLU A 209 10.62 -19.12 8.29
CA GLU A 209 11.86 -18.57 7.71
C GLU A 209 13.02 -18.63 8.73
N LYS A 210 12.77 -18.17 9.95
CA LYS A 210 13.79 -18.16 11.03
C LYS A 210 14.27 -19.55 11.41
N GLU A 211 13.36 -20.53 11.44
CA GLU A 211 13.68 -21.93 11.74
C GLU A 211 14.56 -22.53 10.64
N THR A 212 14.24 -22.29 9.37
CA THR A 212 15.03 -22.77 8.24
C THR A 212 16.45 -22.19 8.24
N TRP A 213 16.58 -20.88 8.51
CA TRP A 213 17.90 -20.24 8.60
C TRP A 213 18.79 -20.82 9.71
N LYS A 214 18.19 -21.26 10.82
CA LYS A 214 18.91 -21.94 11.90
C LYS A 214 19.38 -23.32 11.48
N THR A 215 18.60 -24.04 10.68
CA THR A 215 18.92 -25.38 10.21
C THR A 215 20.03 -25.35 9.15
N ASP A 216 19.97 -24.39 8.21
CA ASP A 216 20.96 -24.24 7.14
C ASP A 216 22.35 -23.77 7.66
N LYS A 217 22.40 -23.12 8.84
CA LYS A 217 23.65 -22.67 9.48
C LYS A 217 24.23 -23.69 10.45
N LYS A 218 23.57 -24.83 10.68
CA LYS A 218 24.12 -25.89 11.53
C LYS A 218 25.20 -26.64 10.74
N PRO A 219 26.48 -26.73 11.21
CA PRO A 219 27.49 -27.50 10.52
C PRO A 219 27.02 -28.96 10.37
N PRO A 220 27.36 -29.64 9.27
CA PRO A 220 27.09 -31.07 9.12
C PRO A 220 27.72 -31.83 10.32
N PRO A 221 27.03 -32.91 10.77
CA PRO A 221 27.49 -33.72 11.91
C PRO A 221 28.87 -34.36 11.67
#